data_4920e3cd6290e526028283f1d70401fe
#
_entry.id   4920e3cd6290e526028283f1d70401fe
#
_cell.length_a   1.000
_cell.length_b   1.000
_cell.length_c   1.000
_cell.angle_alpha   90.00
_cell.angle_beta   90.00
_cell.angle_gamma   90.00
#
_symmetry.space_group_name_H-M   'P 1'
#
loop_
_entity.id
_entity.type
_entity.pdbx_description
1 polymer ?
#
loop_
_entity_poly.entity_id
_entity_poly.type
_entity_poly.pdbx_seq_one_letter_code
_entity_poly.pdbx_strand_id
1 'polypeptide(L)'
;MKTPLEAIARFLLKLGLTADHITLFGLAGQLGAAVLIAFGHFGWAGLLVLLLAPFDAVDGAMARQARVTSKFGAFLDSVTDRYAELALLGGLIYYWSQQGYTVGVMLGFVAAAGSVLVSYTRARAEGLGFSGKVGILSRVERAIVLIVGLLIGKPIYSVGIIAVLANITALQRIFSVLQQSKTDAR
;
A
#
# COMPACT_ATOMS: atom_id res chain seq x y z
N MET A 1 12.73 27.17 4.21
CA MET A 1 12.00 26.76 5.43
C MET A 1 12.10 25.24 5.53
N LYS A 2 12.52 24.70 6.69
CA LYS A 2 12.58 23.25 6.90
C LYS A 2 11.18 22.77 7.19
N THR A 3 10.70 21.76 6.47
CA THR A 3 9.36 21.21 6.69
C THR A 3 9.26 20.51 8.05
N PRO A 4 8.08 20.47 8.70
CA PRO A 4 7.88 19.75 9.96
C PRO A 4 8.37 18.28 9.87
N LEU A 5 8.16 17.65 8.71
CA LEU A 5 8.61 16.29 8.40
C LEU A 5 10.14 16.13 8.51
N GLU A 6 10.92 17.12 8.02
CA GLU A 6 12.37 17.11 8.13
C GLU A 6 12.86 17.31 9.57
N ALA A 7 12.08 18.00 10.40
CA ALA A 7 12.41 18.16 11.82
C ALA A 7 12.22 16.84 12.58
N ILE A 8 11.11 16.12 12.32
CA ILE A 8 10.83 14.79 12.89
C ILE A 8 11.91 13.80 12.44
N ALA A 9 12.20 13.74 11.13
CA ALA A 9 13.23 12.85 10.59
C ALA A 9 14.60 13.06 11.27
N ARG A 10 15.03 14.31 11.47
CA ARG A 10 16.28 14.62 12.18
C ARG A 10 16.26 14.20 13.65
N PHE A 11 15.15 14.38 14.32
CA PHE A 11 14.99 13.96 15.70
C PHE A 11 15.14 12.44 15.83
N LEU A 12 14.47 11.67 14.97
CA LEU A 12 14.55 10.21 14.96
C LEU A 12 15.96 9.71 14.62
N LEU A 13 16.65 10.35 13.66
CA LEU A 13 18.05 10.04 13.34
C LEU A 13 18.99 10.31 14.51
N LYS A 14 18.76 11.38 15.30
CA LYS A 14 19.55 11.65 16.51
C LYS A 14 19.36 10.60 17.61
N LEU A 15 18.20 9.92 17.64
CA LEU A 15 17.95 8.79 18.55
C LEU A 15 18.57 7.47 18.05
N GLY A 16 19.31 7.48 16.93
CA GLY A 16 19.93 6.29 16.35
C GLY A 16 18.97 5.41 15.54
N LEU A 17 17.74 5.88 15.27
CA LEU A 17 16.80 5.17 14.44
C LEU A 17 17.15 5.34 12.96
N THR A 18 16.97 4.27 12.17
CA THR A 18 17.14 4.28 10.71
C THR A 18 15.79 4.35 10.01
N ALA A 19 15.78 4.68 8.71
CA ALA A 19 14.57 4.63 7.90
C ALA A 19 13.93 3.22 7.94
N ASP A 20 14.75 2.17 7.84
CA ASP A 20 14.28 0.77 7.87
C ASP A 20 13.55 0.41 9.18
N HIS A 21 13.99 0.98 10.33
CA HIS A 21 13.29 0.79 11.61
C HIS A 21 11.87 1.39 11.55
N ILE A 22 11.72 2.55 10.94
CA ILE A 22 10.40 3.22 10.80
C ILE A 22 9.51 2.44 9.85
N THR A 23 10.03 1.96 8.72
CA THR A 23 9.31 1.10 7.78
C THR A 23 8.79 -0.18 8.46
N LEU A 24 9.65 -0.87 9.25
CA LEU A 24 9.25 -2.08 9.98
C LEU A 24 8.25 -1.78 11.10
N PHE A 25 8.40 -0.66 11.80
CA PHE A 25 7.41 -0.22 12.80
C PHE A 25 6.06 0.06 12.15
N GLY A 26 6.05 0.74 11.00
CA GLY A 26 4.84 0.97 10.20
C GLY A 26 4.17 -0.35 9.82
N LEU A 27 4.95 -1.34 9.34
CA LEU A 27 4.43 -2.68 9.03
C LEU A 27 3.82 -3.36 10.27
N ALA A 28 4.51 -3.33 11.42
CA ALA A 28 3.99 -3.93 12.65
C ALA A 28 2.65 -3.31 13.06
N GLY A 29 2.52 -1.98 12.94
CA GLY A 29 1.26 -1.29 13.19
C GLY A 29 0.15 -1.67 12.20
N GLN A 30 0.48 -1.83 10.91
CA GLN A 30 -0.47 -2.30 9.89
C GLN A 30 -0.93 -3.75 10.16
N LEU A 31 -0.04 -4.63 10.62
CA LEU A 31 -0.41 -5.98 11.07
C LEU A 31 -1.35 -5.92 12.28
N GLY A 32 -1.10 -5.03 13.24
CA GLY A 32 -2.01 -4.77 14.36
C GLY A 32 -3.40 -4.29 13.88
N ALA A 33 -3.45 -3.40 12.90
CA ALA A 33 -4.70 -2.97 12.28
C ALA A 33 -5.43 -4.13 11.58
N ALA A 34 -4.70 -5.03 10.90
CA ALA A 34 -5.27 -6.23 10.28
C ALA A 34 -5.92 -7.16 11.33
N VAL A 35 -5.32 -7.30 12.51
CA VAL A 35 -5.90 -8.04 13.63
C VAL A 35 -7.19 -7.37 14.12
N LEU A 36 -7.20 -6.04 14.29
CA LEU A 36 -8.41 -5.30 14.66
C LEU A 36 -9.53 -5.51 13.62
N ILE A 37 -9.20 -5.49 12.33
CA ILE A 37 -10.14 -5.79 11.24
C ILE A 37 -10.71 -7.20 11.36
N ALA A 38 -9.85 -8.19 11.61
CA ALA A 38 -10.25 -9.59 11.73
C ALA A 38 -11.28 -9.82 12.85
N PHE A 39 -11.24 -9.00 13.91
CA PHE A 39 -12.20 -8.99 15.00
C PHE A 39 -13.36 -8.00 14.83
N GLY A 40 -13.49 -7.35 13.65
CA GLY A 40 -14.60 -6.43 13.34
C GLY A 40 -14.46 -5.02 13.92
N HIS A 41 -13.31 -4.66 14.47
CA HIS A 41 -13.04 -3.33 15.03
C HIS A 41 -12.62 -2.33 13.94
N PHE A 42 -13.45 -2.15 12.91
CA PHE A 42 -13.11 -1.40 11.69
C PHE A 42 -12.71 0.06 11.97
N GLY A 43 -13.48 0.78 12.80
CA GLY A 43 -13.19 2.18 13.11
C GLY A 43 -11.82 2.38 13.77
N TRP A 44 -11.47 1.53 14.74
CA TRP A 44 -10.15 1.55 15.39
C TRP A 44 -9.03 1.17 14.44
N ALA A 45 -9.26 0.18 13.57
CA ALA A 45 -8.31 -0.21 12.54
C ALA A 45 -8.09 0.94 11.54
N GLY A 46 -9.16 1.57 11.05
CA GLY A 46 -9.09 2.71 10.14
C GLY A 46 -8.34 3.90 10.76
N LEU A 47 -8.57 4.20 12.04
CA LEU A 47 -7.86 5.23 12.78
C LEU A 47 -6.36 4.90 12.89
N LEU A 48 -6.03 3.65 13.23
CA LEU A 48 -4.63 3.21 13.34
C LEU A 48 -3.91 3.31 11.99
N VAL A 49 -4.53 2.83 10.89
CA VAL A 49 -3.95 2.95 9.53
C VAL A 49 -3.77 4.42 9.15
N LEU A 50 -4.74 5.28 9.44
CA LEU A 50 -4.65 6.73 9.18
C LEU A 50 -3.48 7.37 9.94
N LEU A 51 -3.28 7.02 11.21
CA LEU A 51 -2.18 7.54 12.04
C LEU A 51 -0.82 7.03 11.59
N LEU A 52 -0.76 5.85 10.97
CA LEU A 52 0.47 5.27 10.43
C LEU A 52 0.81 5.77 9.01
N ALA A 53 -0.15 6.30 8.26
CA ALA A 53 0.07 6.77 6.90
C ALA A 53 1.22 7.80 6.73
N PRO A 54 1.50 8.71 7.70
CA PRO A 54 2.64 9.62 7.59
C PRO A 54 4.02 8.95 7.73
N PHE A 55 4.11 7.71 8.25
CA PHE A 55 5.40 7.05 8.50
C PHE A 55 6.17 6.80 7.21
N ASP A 56 5.48 6.47 6.10
CA ASP A 56 6.09 6.33 4.77
C ASP A 56 6.74 7.64 4.28
N ALA A 57 6.18 8.79 4.67
CA ALA A 57 6.80 10.07 4.34
C ALA A 57 7.99 10.40 5.26
N VAL A 58 7.95 9.92 6.50
CA VAL A 58 9.01 10.11 7.51
C VAL A 58 10.24 9.28 7.16
N ASP A 59 10.09 7.97 6.83
CA ASP A 59 11.22 7.11 6.47
C ASP A 59 11.91 7.59 5.18
N GLY A 60 11.14 8.01 4.18
CA GLY A 60 11.67 8.65 2.97
C GLY A 60 12.42 9.96 3.27
N ALA A 61 11.96 10.78 4.23
CA ALA A 61 12.65 11.99 4.66
C ALA A 61 13.94 11.65 5.43
N MET A 62 13.92 10.61 6.27
CA MET A 62 15.10 10.11 7.00
C MET A 62 16.17 9.60 6.04
N ALA A 63 15.79 8.78 5.05
CA ALA A 63 16.72 8.25 4.04
C ALA A 63 17.41 9.37 3.24
N ARG A 64 16.65 10.40 2.83
CA ARG A 64 17.22 11.58 2.15
C ARG A 64 18.16 12.38 3.03
N GLN A 65 17.84 12.58 4.31
CA GLN A 65 18.68 13.36 5.24
C GLN A 65 19.97 12.63 5.64
N ALA A 66 19.89 11.32 5.83
CA ALA A 66 21.04 10.49 6.12
C ALA A 66 21.99 10.34 4.92
N ARG A 67 21.61 10.80 3.72
CA ARG A 67 22.31 10.55 2.45
C ARG A 67 22.56 9.06 2.18
N VAL A 68 21.78 8.20 2.79
CA VAL A 68 21.86 6.73 2.69
C VAL A 68 20.55 6.26 2.05
N THR A 69 20.34 6.63 0.79
CA THR A 69 19.32 5.98 -0.03
C THR A 69 19.88 4.63 -0.47
N SER A 70 19.67 3.59 0.32
CA SER A 70 20.12 2.25 -0.07
C SER A 70 19.12 1.61 -1.04
N LYS A 71 19.64 0.87 -2.02
CA LYS A 71 18.78 0.04 -2.90
C LYS A 71 17.97 -0.96 -2.10
N PHE A 72 18.53 -1.47 -1.00
CA PHE A 72 17.87 -2.38 -0.08
C PHE A 72 16.71 -1.69 0.66
N GLY A 73 16.89 -0.47 1.16
CA GLY A 73 15.82 0.29 1.82
C GLY A 73 14.61 0.53 0.89
N ALA A 74 14.86 0.92 -0.37
CA ALA A 74 13.80 1.07 -1.37
C ALA A 74 13.11 -0.26 -1.71
N PHE A 75 13.85 -1.36 -1.71
CA PHE A 75 13.28 -2.70 -1.87
C PHE A 75 12.44 -3.09 -0.66
N LEU A 76 12.97 -2.91 0.57
CA LEU A 76 12.29 -3.22 1.82
C LEU A 76 10.97 -2.46 1.93
N ASP A 77 10.97 -1.14 1.73
CA ASP A 77 9.77 -0.31 1.68
C ASP A 77 8.74 -0.85 0.69
N SER A 78 9.18 -1.14 -0.53
CA SER A 78 8.31 -1.73 -1.54
C SER A 78 7.67 -3.04 -1.11
N VAL A 79 8.40 -3.92 -0.44
CA VAL A 79 7.92 -5.25 -0.03
C VAL A 79 7.00 -5.13 1.19
N THR A 80 7.39 -4.36 2.21
CA THR A 80 6.58 -4.15 3.42
C THR A 80 5.23 -3.53 3.12
N ASP A 81 5.17 -2.63 2.14
CA ASP A 81 3.93 -2.06 1.62
C ASP A 81 2.94 -3.12 1.13
N ARG A 82 3.43 -4.13 0.41
CA ARG A 82 2.56 -5.20 -0.11
C ARG A 82 2.11 -6.12 1.01
N TYR A 83 3.00 -6.45 1.95
CA TYR A 83 2.62 -7.20 3.13
C TYR A 83 1.57 -6.47 3.97
N ALA A 84 1.72 -5.17 4.19
CA ALA A 84 0.75 -4.36 4.92
C ALA A 84 -0.63 -4.37 4.24
N GLU A 85 -0.68 -4.07 2.93
CA GLU A 85 -1.93 -4.06 2.16
C GLU A 85 -2.60 -5.43 2.15
N LEU A 86 -1.84 -6.50 1.91
CA LEU A 86 -2.35 -7.87 1.93
C LEU A 86 -2.84 -8.30 3.32
N ALA A 87 -2.18 -7.87 4.39
CA ALA A 87 -2.60 -8.16 5.75
C ALA A 87 -3.95 -7.51 6.08
N LEU A 88 -4.15 -6.22 5.71
CA LEU A 88 -5.42 -5.52 5.92
C LEU A 88 -6.56 -6.19 5.15
N LEU A 89 -6.36 -6.52 3.87
CA LEU A 89 -7.35 -7.25 3.07
C LEU A 89 -7.56 -8.68 3.59
N GLY A 90 -6.50 -9.34 4.05
CA GLY A 90 -6.56 -10.65 4.71
C GLY A 90 -7.41 -10.62 5.98
N GLY A 91 -7.28 -9.57 6.81
CA GLY A 91 -8.14 -9.35 7.98
C GLY A 91 -9.62 -9.25 7.61
N LEU A 92 -9.96 -8.53 6.53
CA LEU A 92 -11.32 -8.44 6.02
C LEU A 92 -11.84 -9.78 5.48
N ILE A 93 -11.01 -10.50 4.71
CA ILE A 93 -11.35 -11.84 4.20
C ILE A 93 -11.64 -12.77 5.37
N TYR A 94 -10.79 -12.79 6.40
CA TYR A 94 -10.99 -13.59 7.60
C TYR A 94 -12.30 -13.21 8.30
N TYR A 95 -12.54 -11.93 8.56
CA TYR A 95 -13.76 -11.44 9.17
C TYR A 95 -15.00 -11.92 8.42
N TRP A 96 -15.07 -11.72 7.09
CA TRP A 96 -16.20 -12.14 6.28
C TRP A 96 -16.36 -13.66 6.20
N SER A 97 -15.26 -14.40 6.23
CA SER A 97 -15.32 -15.87 6.26
C SER A 97 -15.97 -16.38 7.56
N GLN A 98 -15.67 -15.75 8.71
CA GLN A 98 -16.31 -16.09 9.98
C GLN A 98 -17.80 -15.74 10.01
N GLN A 99 -18.23 -14.76 9.22
CA GLN A 99 -19.65 -14.38 9.07
C GLN A 99 -20.38 -15.20 8.01
N GLY A 100 -19.72 -16.14 7.34
CA GLY A 100 -20.31 -16.87 6.18
C GLY A 100 -20.59 -15.98 4.97
N TYR A 101 -19.99 -14.80 4.89
CA TYR A 101 -20.26 -13.83 3.83
C TYR A 101 -19.35 -14.06 2.62
N THR A 102 -19.69 -15.07 1.80
CA THR A 102 -18.89 -15.50 0.65
C THR A 102 -18.58 -14.38 -0.35
N VAL A 103 -19.54 -13.48 -0.62
CA VAL A 103 -19.33 -12.34 -1.56
C VAL A 103 -18.22 -11.43 -1.04
N GLY A 104 -18.17 -11.14 0.27
CA GLY A 104 -17.13 -10.36 0.88
C GLY A 104 -15.74 -11.02 0.75
N VAL A 105 -15.68 -12.33 0.99
CA VAL A 105 -14.45 -13.13 0.81
C VAL A 105 -13.94 -13.05 -0.62
N MET A 106 -14.83 -13.25 -1.61
CA MET A 106 -14.46 -13.19 -3.04
C MET A 106 -14.00 -11.79 -3.46
N LEU A 107 -14.71 -10.74 -3.04
CA LEU A 107 -14.31 -9.36 -3.32
C LEU A 107 -12.94 -9.04 -2.68
N GLY A 108 -12.70 -9.49 -1.43
CA GLY A 108 -11.42 -9.35 -0.75
C GLY A 108 -10.28 -10.02 -1.52
N PHE A 109 -10.50 -11.24 -2.01
CA PHE A 109 -9.51 -11.96 -2.82
C PHE A 109 -9.22 -11.22 -4.14
N VAL A 110 -10.25 -10.78 -4.87
CA VAL A 110 -10.09 -10.04 -6.14
C VAL A 110 -9.38 -8.69 -5.91
N ALA A 111 -9.70 -7.99 -4.80
CA ALA A 111 -9.01 -6.77 -4.41
C ALA A 111 -7.53 -7.01 -4.11
N ALA A 112 -7.21 -8.06 -3.35
CA ALA A 112 -5.83 -8.44 -3.03
C ALA A 112 -5.04 -8.79 -4.29
N ALA A 113 -5.60 -9.62 -5.17
CA ALA A 113 -4.99 -9.99 -6.44
C ALA A 113 -4.74 -8.75 -7.32
N GLY A 114 -5.74 -7.88 -7.49
CA GLY A 114 -5.62 -6.63 -8.25
C GLY A 114 -4.54 -5.70 -7.67
N SER A 115 -4.49 -5.53 -6.36
CA SER A 115 -3.50 -4.70 -5.67
C SER A 115 -2.06 -5.18 -5.91
N VAL A 116 -1.85 -6.51 -5.84
CA VAL A 116 -0.54 -7.10 -6.17
C VAL A 116 -0.20 -6.91 -7.64
N LEU A 117 -1.14 -7.16 -8.55
CA LEU A 117 -0.94 -7.00 -9.99
C LEU A 117 -0.62 -5.56 -10.39
N VAL A 118 -1.27 -4.56 -9.79
CA VAL A 118 -0.92 -3.14 -9.98
C VAL A 118 0.55 -2.89 -9.64
N SER A 119 1.02 -3.40 -8.51
CA SER A 119 2.40 -3.20 -8.07
C SER A 119 3.38 -4.01 -8.92
N TYR A 120 3.06 -5.26 -9.21
CA TYR A 120 3.89 -6.16 -10.03
C TYR A 120 4.06 -5.65 -11.46
N THR A 121 2.97 -5.27 -12.13
CA THR A 121 3.02 -4.78 -13.51
C THR A 121 3.88 -3.52 -13.63
N ARG A 122 3.81 -2.62 -12.63
CA ARG A 122 4.68 -1.44 -12.59
C ARG A 122 6.15 -1.82 -12.43
N ALA A 123 6.46 -2.61 -11.40
CA ALA A 123 7.84 -3.02 -11.13
C ALA A 123 8.45 -3.80 -12.30
N ARG A 124 7.65 -4.66 -12.95
CA ARG A 124 8.09 -5.43 -14.11
C ARG A 124 8.30 -4.55 -15.34
N ALA A 125 7.41 -3.59 -15.59
CA ALA A 125 7.57 -2.61 -16.68
C ALA A 125 8.86 -1.80 -16.49
N GLU A 126 9.06 -1.22 -15.31
CA GLU A 126 10.24 -0.43 -14.97
C GLU A 126 11.53 -1.27 -15.06
N GLY A 127 11.51 -2.55 -14.64
CA GLY A 127 12.62 -3.49 -14.76
C GLY A 127 12.96 -3.92 -16.21
N LEU A 128 12.04 -3.68 -17.15
CA LEU A 128 12.25 -3.89 -18.59
C LEU A 128 12.53 -2.58 -19.34
N GLY A 129 12.64 -1.45 -18.65
CA GLY A 129 12.89 -0.13 -19.24
C GLY A 129 11.65 0.63 -19.71
N PHE A 130 10.44 0.08 -19.50
CA PHE A 130 9.18 0.75 -19.84
C PHE A 130 8.64 1.60 -18.69
N SER A 131 7.82 2.61 -19.01
CA SER A 131 7.11 3.37 -18.00
C SER A 131 5.88 2.63 -17.50
N GLY A 132 5.79 2.37 -16.19
CA GLY A 132 4.64 1.76 -15.53
C GLY A 132 3.75 2.73 -14.75
N LYS A 133 3.85 4.05 -15.00
CA LYS A 133 3.23 5.10 -14.16
C LYS A 133 1.75 5.39 -14.46
N VAL A 134 1.14 4.71 -15.41
CA VAL A 134 -0.29 4.86 -15.75
C VAL A 134 -1.18 4.13 -14.76
N GLY A 135 -2.44 4.54 -14.69
CA GLY A 135 -3.50 3.87 -13.91
C GLY A 135 -4.28 4.83 -13.03
N ILE A 136 -5.55 4.49 -12.80
CA ILE A 136 -6.53 5.33 -12.07
C ILE A 136 -6.52 5.09 -10.56
N LEU A 137 -5.97 3.94 -10.10
CA LEU A 137 -5.97 3.59 -8.68
C LEU A 137 -4.57 3.09 -8.26
N SER A 138 -3.69 4.04 -7.93
CA SER A 138 -2.37 3.75 -7.39
C SER A 138 -2.45 3.30 -5.92
N ARG A 139 -1.32 3.06 -5.26
CA ARG A 139 -1.27 2.64 -3.87
C ARG A 139 -1.94 3.65 -2.93
N VAL A 140 -1.68 4.94 -3.12
CA VAL A 140 -2.19 5.99 -2.22
C VAL A 140 -3.71 6.06 -2.28
N GLU A 141 -4.28 6.05 -3.50
CA GLU A 141 -5.74 6.07 -3.67
C GLU A 141 -6.39 4.82 -3.06
N ARG A 142 -5.78 3.63 -3.22
CA ARG A 142 -6.31 2.41 -2.59
C ARG A 142 -6.29 2.50 -1.06
N ALA A 143 -5.21 3.02 -0.49
CA ALA A 143 -5.11 3.22 0.95
C ALA A 143 -6.19 4.18 1.47
N ILE A 144 -6.40 5.31 0.78
CA ILE A 144 -7.44 6.29 1.14
C ILE A 144 -8.83 5.64 1.08
N VAL A 145 -9.15 4.94 -0.01
CA VAL A 145 -10.44 4.25 -0.18
C VAL A 145 -10.67 3.24 0.93
N LEU A 146 -9.65 2.46 1.30
CA LEU A 146 -9.75 1.46 2.37
C LEU A 146 -9.94 2.13 3.73
N ILE A 147 -9.13 3.16 4.07
CA ILE A 147 -9.24 3.92 5.32
C ILE A 147 -10.66 4.48 5.48
N VAL A 148 -11.19 5.14 4.45
CA VAL A 148 -12.55 5.70 4.49
C VAL A 148 -13.57 4.60 4.79
N GLY A 149 -13.51 3.46 4.09
CA GLY A 149 -14.45 2.37 4.32
C GLY A 149 -14.36 1.77 5.72
N LEU A 150 -13.15 1.67 6.29
CA LEU A 150 -12.94 1.22 7.66
C LEU A 150 -13.53 2.21 8.68
N LEU A 151 -13.25 3.51 8.51
CA LEU A 151 -13.71 4.56 9.42
C LEU A 151 -15.24 4.69 9.45
N ILE A 152 -15.93 4.55 8.30
CA ILE A 152 -17.39 4.58 8.22
C ILE A 152 -18.04 3.22 8.60
N GLY A 153 -17.25 2.20 8.93
CA GLY A 153 -17.73 0.87 9.31
C GLY A 153 -18.33 0.06 8.16
N LYS A 154 -18.07 0.42 6.91
CA LYS A 154 -18.62 -0.24 5.71
C LYS A 154 -17.53 -0.64 4.72
N PRO A 155 -16.53 -1.45 5.12
CA PRO A 155 -15.37 -1.78 4.27
C PRO A 155 -15.73 -2.56 2.99
N ILE A 156 -16.91 -3.16 2.92
CA ILE A 156 -17.35 -3.91 1.74
C ILE A 156 -17.41 -3.04 0.48
N TYR A 157 -17.84 -1.78 0.60
CA TYR A 157 -17.89 -0.85 -0.54
C TYR A 157 -16.49 -0.46 -1.01
N SER A 158 -15.59 -0.17 -0.07
CA SER A 158 -14.19 0.16 -0.38
C SER A 158 -13.48 -1.00 -1.06
N VAL A 159 -13.66 -2.22 -0.55
CA VAL A 159 -13.07 -3.42 -1.14
C VAL A 159 -13.68 -3.69 -2.52
N GLY A 160 -14.97 -3.48 -2.72
CA GLY A 160 -15.60 -3.56 -4.04
C GLY A 160 -14.98 -2.58 -5.05
N ILE A 161 -14.78 -1.32 -4.64
CA ILE A 161 -14.11 -0.30 -5.47
C ILE A 161 -12.68 -0.73 -5.81
N ILE A 162 -11.91 -1.20 -4.82
CA ILE A 162 -10.54 -1.66 -5.02
C ILE A 162 -10.52 -2.88 -5.95
N ALA A 163 -11.42 -3.85 -5.73
CA ALA A 163 -11.52 -5.06 -6.55
C ALA A 163 -11.71 -4.74 -8.05
N VAL A 164 -12.52 -3.75 -8.37
CA VAL A 164 -12.74 -3.34 -9.77
C VAL A 164 -11.60 -2.47 -10.29
N LEU A 165 -11.31 -1.36 -9.60
CA LEU A 165 -10.42 -0.33 -10.14
C LEU A 165 -8.94 -0.74 -10.12
N ALA A 166 -8.51 -1.59 -9.16
CA ALA A 166 -7.13 -2.08 -9.17
C ALA A 166 -6.90 -3.00 -10.38
N ASN A 167 -7.82 -3.90 -10.68
CA ASN A 167 -7.70 -4.77 -11.85
C ASN A 167 -7.74 -3.98 -13.17
N ILE A 168 -8.60 -2.96 -13.27
CA ILE A 168 -8.60 -2.03 -14.42
C ILE A 168 -7.22 -1.34 -14.52
N THR A 169 -6.68 -0.86 -13.41
CA THR A 169 -5.34 -0.22 -13.39
C THR A 169 -4.23 -1.16 -13.85
N ALA A 170 -4.27 -2.43 -13.43
CA ALA A 170 -3.30 -3.42 -13.89
C ALA A 170 -3.39 -3.65 -15.41
N LEU A 171 -4.61 -3.74 -15.96
CA LEU A 171 -4.85 -3.84 -17.41
C LEU A 171 -4.36 -2.60 -18.16
N GLN A 172 -4.63 -1.39 -17.65
CA GLN A 172 -4.12 -0.14 -18.24
C GLN A 172 -2.59 -0.15 -18.35
N ARG A 173 -1.88 -0.68 -17.34
CA ARG A 173 -0.42 -0.81 -17.37
C ARG A 173 0.05 -1.80 -18.43
N ILE A 174 -0.61 -2.94 -18.56
CA ILE A 174 -0.30 -3.94 -19.61
C ILE A 174 -0.47 -3.31 -20.99
N PHE A 175 -1.59 -2.62 -21.25
CA PHE A 175 -1.82 -1.96 -22.53
C PHE A 175 -0.82 -0.82 -22.80
N SER A 176 -0.43 -0.06 -21.77
CA SER A 176 0.59 0.99 -21.93
C SER A 176 1.95 0.40 -22.33
N VAL A 177 2.38 -0.69 -21.69
CA VAL A 177 3.63 -1.37 -22.05
C VAL A 177 3.57 -1.93 -23.47
N LEU A 178 2.42 -2.51 -23.88
CA LEU A 178 2.23 -2.99 -25.25
C LEU A 178 2.35 -1.86 -26.29
N GLN A 179 1.86 -0.66 -25.99
CA GLN A 179 2.00 0.50 -26.87
C GLN A 179 3.46 0.96 -26.97
N GLN A 180 4.15 1.06 -25.82
CA GLN A 180 5.55 1.46 -25.76
C GLN A 180 6.45 0.49 -26.55
N SER A 181 6.25 -0.83 -26.38
CA SER A 181 7.04 -1.85 -27.09
C SER A 181 6.90 -1.80 -28.62
N LYS A 182 5.72 -1.38 -29.13
CA LYS A 182 5.52 -1.18 -30.58
C LYS A 182 6.24 0.05 -31.12
N THR A 183 6.47 1.05 -30.27
CA THR A 183 7.19 2.28 -30.64
C THR A 183 8.71 2.03 -30.62
N ASP A 184 9.22 1.27 -29.65
CA ASP A 184 10.64 0.91 -29.56
C ASP A 184 11.11 -0.04 -30.69
N ALA A 185 10.19 -0.78 -31.28
CA ALA A 185 10.49 -1.72 -32.39
C ALA A 185 10.53 -1.06 -33.79
N ARG A 186 10.31 0.26 -33.86
CA ARG A 186 10.38 1.06 -35.12
C ARG A 186 11.62 1.93 -35.15
#